data_c176aab3c86dceac638a6d8b236484bb
#
_entry.id   c176aab3c86dceac638a6d8b236484bb
#
_cell.length_a   1.000
_cell.length_b   1.000
_cell.length_c   1.000
_cell.angle_alpha   90.00
_cell.angle_beta   90.00
_cell.angle_gamma   90.00
#
_symmetry.space_group_name_H-M   'P 1'
#
loop_
_entity.id
_entity.type
_entity.pdbx_description
1 polymer ?
#
loop_
_entity_poly.entity_id
_entity_poly.type
_entity_poly.pdbx_seq_one_letter_code
_entity_poly.pdbx_strand_id
1 'polypeptide(L)'
;NLMPLDDLLAEYGQGIVDILGEEVVEIHRNAADGKLYYLPSWQGLCGERRGWLVVTEIAELAGDTWIEDTEAALNKWRNNYSGIEDFQAVLDQATKYLAAAKEAGKLGAGINTGRAFGWSMYNGMYSFLGVGGAEIGITYCDDTFTVKDGVAGEHYKLYAKTMADWYKEGYIRSDIMSVDTSTLTMPKNGEITDTTYVFSCDPYLTEADQEAAIADAGMDMTYLPIEENAYLILGGDTSYAIPYCADE
;
A
#
# COMPACT_ATOMS: atom_id res chain seq x y z
N ASN A 1 14.29 -25.86 9.53
CA ASN A 1 15.45 -26.28 10.31
C ASN A 1 16.38 -25.09 10.57
N LEU A 2 16.00 -24.27 11.58
CA LEU A 2 16.76 -23.12 12.03
C LEU A 2 17.46 -23.47 13.35
N MET A 3 18.63 -22.90 13.57
CA MET A 3 19.36 -23.06 14.82
C MET A 3 18.80 -22.10 15.88
N PRO A 4 18.60 -22.55 17.15
CA PRO A 4 18.28 -21.62 18.24
C PRO A 4 19.41 -20.61 18.44
N LEU A 5 19.05 -19.36 18.64
CA LEU A 5 20.01 -18.25 18.76
C LEU A 5 20.32 -17.87 20.21
N ASP A 6 19.65 -18.48 21.20
CA ASP A 6 19.74 -18.10 22.60
C ASP A 6 21.18 -18.08 23.13
N ASP A 7 21.93 -19.16 22.91
CA ASP A 7 23.31 -19.28 23.40
C ASP A 7 24.24 -18.29 22.67
N LEU A 8 24.05 -18.10 21.36
CA LEU A 8 24.83 -17.14 20.57
C LEU A 8 24.55 -15.70 21.00
N LEU A 9 23.30 -15.37 21.30
CA LEU A 9 22.96 -14.05 21.79
C LEU A 9 23.53 -13.79 23.18
N ALA A 10 23.51 -14.78 24.07
CA ALA A 10 24.06 -14.68 25.40
C ALA A 10 25.58 -14.46 25.37
N GLU A 11 26.29 -15.10 24.41
CA GLU A 11 27.76 -15.03 24.33
C GLU A 11 28.22 -13.82 23.50
N TYR A 12 27.56 -13.52 22.37
CA TYR A 12 28.03 -12.52 21.41
C TYR A 12 27.05 -11.40 21.09
N GLY A 13 25.79 -11.54 21.51
CA GLY A 13 24.68 -10.72 21.01
C GLY A 13 24.19 -9.63 21.94
N GLN A 14 24.87 -9.34 23.05
CA GLN A 14 24.39 -8.35 24.03
C GLN A 14 24.13 -6.99 23.37
N GLY A 15 24.99 -6.53 22.48
CA GLY A 15 24.79 -5.26 21.78
C GLY A 15 23.56 -5.25 20.86
N ILE A 16 23.12 -6.40 20.37
CA ILE A 16 21.88 -6.55 19.61
C ILE A 16 20.68 -6.41 20.54
N VAL A 17 20.72 -7.09 21.69
CA VAL A 17 19.66 -7.02 22.70
C VAL A 17 19.51 -5.60 23.25
N ASP A 18 20.63 -4.93 23.49
CA ASP A 18 20.64 -3.53 23.97
C ASP A 18 19.98 -2.56 22.98
N ILE A 19 20.11 -2.83 21.67
CA ILE A 19 19.49 -2.01 20.62
C ILE A 19 18.02 -2.35 20.42
N LEU A 20 17.68 -3.64 20.35
CA LEU A 20 16.32 -4.11 20.13
C LEU A 20 15.40 -3.90 21.36
N GLY A 21 15.96 -4.08 22.53
CA GLY A 21 15.22 -4.17 23.78
C GLY A 21 14.78 -5.61 24.10
N GLU A 22 14.79 -5.97 25.37
CA GLU A 22 14.40 -7.31 25.84
C GLU A 22 12.95 -7.67 25.44
N GLU A 23 12.03 -6.72 25.49
CA GLU A 23 10.64 -6.95 25.13
C GLU A 23 10.49 -7.39 23.67
N VAL A 24 11.26 -6.79 22.76
CA VAL A 24 11.24 -7.15 21.34
C VAL A 24 11.80 -8.56 21.14
N VAL A 25 12.86 -8.92 21.84
CA VAL A 25 13.42 -10.27 21.78
C VAL A 25 12.40 -11.30 22.29
N GLU A 26 11.72 -10.99 23.40
CA GLU A 26 10.75 -11.91 24.02
C GLU A 26 9.52 -12.17 23.14
N ILE A 27 8.96 -11.16 22.48
CA ILE A 27 7.79 -11.34 21.60
C ILE A 27 8.11 -12.17 20.35
N HIS A 28 9.38 -12.32 19.98
CA HIS A 28 9.81 -13.10 18.82
C HIS A 28 10.19 -14.54 19.18
N ARG A 29 10.05 -14.94 20.43
CA ARG A 29 10.27 -16.33 20.84
C ARG A 29 9.18 -17.24 20.31
N ASN A 30 9.59 -18.43 19.89
CA ASN A 30 8.67 -19.45 19.47
C ASN A 30 7.78 -19.91 20.62
N ALA A 31 6.47 -19.75 20.47
CA ALA A 31 5.50 -20.10 21.53
C ALA A 31 5.48 -21.59 21.90
N ALA A 32 6.00 -22.48 21.03
CA ALA A 32 5.98 -23.92 21.27
C ALA A 32 7.10 -24.39 22.21
N ASP A 33 8.27 -23.73 22.20
CA ASP A 33 9.45 -24.18 22.95
C ASP A 33 10.21 -23.03 23.66
N GLY A 34 9.74 -21.79 23.52
CA GLY A 34 10.32 -20.61 24.15
C GLY A 34 11.66 -20.15 23.57
N LYS A 35 12.13 -20.77 22.48
CA LYS A 35 13.43 -20.46 21.88
C LYS A 35 13.33 -19.38 20.81
N LEU A 36 14.41 -18.64 20.65
CA LEU A 36 14.56 -17.66 19.59
C LEU A 36 15.25 -18.31 18.37
N TYR A 37 14.64 -18.24 17.20
CA TYR A 37 15.17 -18.84 15.97
C TYR A 37 15.52 -17.81 14.90
N TYR A 38 15.16 -16.55 15.11
CA TYR A 38 15.48 -15.46 14.20
C TYR A 38 15.52 -14.14 14.96
N LEU A 39 16.24 -13.20 14.40
CA LEU A 39 16.26 -11.82 14.86
C LEU A 39 15.45 -10.96 13.89
N PRO A 40 14.53 -10.14 14.37
CA PRO A 40 13.81 -9.21 13.51
C PRO A 40 14.78 -8.15 12.98
N SER A 41 14.60 -7.75 11.74
CA SER A 41 15.20 -6.53 11.24
C SER A 41 14.36 -5.36 11.82
N TRP A 42 14.85 -4.78 12.90
CA TRP A 42 14.15 -3.68 13.54
C TRP A 42 14.37 -2.40 12.75
N GLN A 43 13.33 -1.95 12.08
CA GLN A 43 13.33 -0.67 11.40
C GLN A 43 12.27 0.21 12.07
N GLY A 44 12.68 1.40 12.52
CA GLY A 44 11.74 2.47 12.81
C GLY A 44 11.29 3.04 11.45
N LEU A 45 10.34 2.41 10.80
CA LEU A 45 9.76 2.94 9.59
C LEU A 45 8.70 3.96 10.00
N CYS A 46 8.86 5.21 9.56
CA CYS A 46 7.71 6.09 9.42
C CYS A 46 6.73 5.41 8.47
N GLY A 47 5.50 5.23 8.90
CA GLY A 47 4.46 4.71 8.04
C GLY A 47 4.34 5.55 6.80
N GLU A 48 4.28 4.88 5.68
CA GLU A 48 4.17 5.50 4.37
C GLU A 48 2.88 6.31 4.30
N ARG A 49 2.97 7.57 3.93
CA ARG A 49 1.80 8.34 3.52
C ARG A 49 1.35 7.82 2.18
N ARG A 50 0.22 7.14 2.14
CA ARG A 50 -0.37 6.67 0.89
C ARG A 50 -1.33 7.68 0.35
N GLY A 51 -1.28 7.86 -0.95
CA GLY A 51 -2.18 8.74 -1.66
C GLY A 51 -2.28 8.40 -3.13
N TRP A 52 -3.23 8.99 -3.77
CA TRP A 52 -3.35 8.90 -5.22
C TRP A 52 -2.45 9.93 -5.88
N LEU A 53 -1.65 9.48 -6.81
CA LEU A 53 -0.94 10.34 -7.73
C LEU A 53 -1.60 10.26 -9.11
N VAL A 54 -2.08 11.38 -9.60
CA VAL A 54 -2.87 11.50 -10.82
C VAL A 54 -2.34 12.61 -11.71
N VAL A 55 -2.56 12.49 -13.01
CA VAL A 55 -2.26 13.56 -13.98
C VAL A 55 -3.31 14.65 -13.85
N THR A 56 -2.89 15.87 -13.52
CA THR A 56 -3.79 17.00 -13.23
C THR A 56 -4.72 17.32 -14.40
N GLU A 57 -4.22 17.34 -15.63
CA GLU A 57 -5.02 17.57 -16.83
C GLU A 57 -6.18 16.55 -16.97
N ILE A 58 -5.94 15.29 -16.62
CA ILE A 58 -7.00 14.26 -16.65
C ILE A 58 -8.01 14.48 -15.53
N ALA A 59 -7.55 14.91 -14.36
CA ALA A 59 -8.44 15.27 -13.25
C ALA A 59 -9.38 16.41 -13.63
N GLU A 60 -8.89 17.44 -14.32
CA GLU A 60 -9.71 18.54 -14.86
C GLU A 60 -10.72 18.05 -15.91
N LEU A 61 -10.34 17.11 -16.77
CA LEU A 61 -11.26 16.48 -17.73
C LEU A 61 -12.35 15.63 -17.05
N ALA A 62 -12.08 15.08 -15.88
CA ALA A 62 -13.05 14.32 -15.11
C ALA A 62 -14.13 15.20 -14.46
N GLY A 63 -13.87 16.51 -14.31
CA GLY A 63 -14.80 17.53 -13.85
C GLY A 63 -14.10 18.69 -13.18
N ASP A 64 -14.67 19.90 -13.30
CA ASP A 64 -14.09 21.14 -12.77
C ASP A 64 -13.83 21.09 -11.25
N THR A 65 -14.55 20.24 -10.51
CA THR A 65 -14.44 20.05 -9.06
C THR A 65 -13.95 18.66 -8.67
N TRP A 66 -13.41 17.88 -9.63
CA TRP A 66 -13.06 16.49 -9.37
C TRP A 66 -12.02 16.33 -8.26
N ILE A 67 -11.04 17.23 -8.17
CA ILE A 67 -10.00 17.20 -7.14
C ILE A 67 -10.62 17.42 -5.76
N GLU A 68 -11.40 18.49 -5.61
CA GLU A 68 -12.09 18.83 -4.37
C GLU A 68 -13.09 17.76 -3.94
N ASP A 69 -13.86 17.23 -4.90
CA ASP A 69 -14.82 16.15 -4.63
C ASP A 69 -14.11 14.87 -4.19
N THR A 70 -12.94 14.58 -4.78
CA THR A 70 -12.12 13.42 -4.42
C THR A 70 -11.50 13.59 -3.03
N GLU A 71 -10.95 14.77 -2.73
CA GLU A 71 -10.46 15.08 -1.39
C GLU A 71 -11.56 14.97 -0.33
N ALA A 72 -12.75 15.46 -0.63
CA ALA A 72 -13.90 15.35 0.26
C ALA A 72 -14.30 13.89 0.49
N ALA A 73 -14.32 13.06 -0.56
CA ALA A 73 -14.62 11.63 -0.46
C ALA A 73 -13.56 10.88 0.36
N LEU A 74 -12.27 11.14 0.10
CA LEU A 74 -11.17 10.57 0.85
C LEU A 74 -11.19 10.97 2.33
N ASN A 75 -11.47 12.26 2.62
CA ASN A 75 -11.60 12.76 3.98
C ASN A 75 -12.75 12.08 4.73
N LYS A 76 -13.90 11.95 4.08
CA LYS A 76 -15.06 11.30 4.67
C LYS A 76 -14.78 9.84 4.98
N TRP A 77 -14.17 9.13 4.05
CA TRP A 77 -13.79 7.74 4.23
C TRP A 77 -12.72 7.55 5.33
N ARG A 78 -11.69 8.40 5.41
CA ARG A 78 -10.68 8.39 6.50
C ARG A 78 -11.30 8.46 7.89
N ASN A 79 -12.38 9.21 8.05
CA ASN A 79 -13.09 9.35 9.30
C ASN A 79 -14.09 8.21 9.57
N ASN A 80 -14.32 7.33 8.62
CA ASN A 80 -15.24 6.21 8.72
C ASN A 80 -14.85 5.05 7.81
N TYR A 81 -13.69 4.44 8.07
CA TYR A 81 -13.18 3.32 7.26
C TYR A 81 -14.11 2.11 7.18
N SER A 82 -15.02 1.94 8.11
CA SER A 82 -16.03 0.88 8.06
C SER A 82 -17.23 1.22 7.17
N GLY A 83 -17.33 2.46 6.70
CA GLY A 83 -18.44 2.94 5.87
C GLY A 83 -18.32 2.46 4.43
N ILE A 84 -19.15 1.48 4.04
CA ILE A 84 -19.15 0.93 2.69
C ILE A 84 -19.54 1.97 1.63
N GLU A 85 -20.47 2.88 1.97
CA GLU A 85 -20.92 3.95 1.08
C GLU A 85 -19.82 4.99 0.84
N ASP A 86 -19.05 5.30 1.88
CA ASP A 86 -17.93 6.24 1.80
C ASP A 86 -16.80 5.63 0.94
N PHE A 87 -16.55 4.33 1.09
CA PHE A 87 -15.63 3.61 0.24
C PHE A 87 -16.08 3.56 -1.22
N GLN A 88 -17.37 3.30 -1.47
CA GLN A 88 -17.95 3.36 -2.82
C GLN A 88 -17.72 4.74 -3.46
N ALA A 89 -17.95 5.83 -2.71
CA ALA A 89 -17.76 7.18 -3.22
C ALA A 89 -16.31 7.44 -3.66
N VAL A 90 -15.31 6.92 -2.93
CA VAL A 90 -13.90 6.98 -3.33
C VAL A 90 -13.66 6.22 -4.63
N LEU A 91 -14.18 4.99 -4.77
CA LEU A 91 -14.05 4.20 -5.99
C LEU A 91 -14.76 4.85 -7.19
N ASP A 92 -15.87 5.55 -6.94
CA ASP A 92 -16.60 6.28 -7.98
C ASP A 92 -15.79 7.46 -8.52
N GLN A 93 -15.04 8.18 -7.67
CA GLN A 93 -14.14 9.23 -8.13
C GLN A 93 -13.00 8.68 -9.00
N ALA A 94 -12.39 7.56 -8.58
CA ALA A 94 -11.38 6.88 -9.40
C ALA A 94 -11.95 6.43 -10.76
N THR A 95 -13.19 5.93 -10.77
CA THR A 95 -13.87 5.51 -11.99
C THR A 95 -14.12 6.68 -12.94
N LYS A 96 -14.56 7.84 -12.43
CA LYS A 96 -14.73 9.06 -13.24
C LYS A 96 -13.42 9.49 -13.89
N TYR A 97 -12.34 9.50 -13.13
CA TYR A 97 -11.02 9.85 -13.64
C TYR A 97 -10.56 8.93 -14.78
N LEU A 98 -10.67 7.61 -14.58
CA LEU A 98 -10.28 6.62 -15.60
C LEU A 98 -11.15 6.71 -16.86
N ALA A 99 -12.43 6.99 -16.69
CA ALA A 99 -13.33 7.22 -17.82
C ALA A 99 -12.93 8.45 -18.64
N ALA A 100 -12.62 9.57 -17.96
CA ALA A 100 -12.14 10.78 -18.63
C ALA A 100 -10.81 10.56 -19.37
N ALA A 101 -9.86 9.84 -18.72
CA ALA A 101 -8.60 9.47 -19.35
C ALA A 101 -8.80 8.67 -20.64
N LYS A 102 -9.70 7.69 -20.61
CA LYS A 102 -10.03 6.85 -21.75
C LYS A 102 -10.69 7.67 -22.87
N GLU A 103 -11.68 8.49 -22.57
CA GLU A 103 -12.40 9.34 -23.53
C GLU A 103 -11.45 10.33 -24.23
N ALA A 104 -10.49 10.87 -23.47
CA ALA A 104 -9.48 11.78 -23.99
C ALA A 104 -8.34 11.08 -24.77
N GLY A 105 -8.34 9.74 -24.82
CA GLY A 105 -7.23 8.97 -25.42
C GLY A 105 -5.92 9.07 -24.63
N LYS A 106 -5.99 9.39 -23.35
CA LYS A 106 -4.85 9.61 -22.43
C LYS A 106 -4.73 8.53 -21.35
N LEU A 107 -5.35 7.38 -21.56
CA LEU A 107 -5.35 6.32 -20.56
C LEU A 107 -3.98 5.63 -20.38
N GLY A 108 -3.16 5.58 -21.45
CA GLY A 108 -1.88 4.87 -21.42
C GLY A 108 -2.05 3.40 -21.01
N ALA A 109 -1.27 2.95 -20.04
CA ALA A 109 -1.42 1.63 -19.41
C ALA A 109 -2.60 1.57 -18.41
N GLY A 110 -3.31 2.67 -18.22
CA GLY A 110 -4.42 2.80 -17.29
C GLY A 110 -3.99 2.99 -15.86
N ILE A 111 -4.49 2.14 -15.01
CA ILE A 111 -4.20 2.14 -13.60
C ILE A 111 -3.01 1.24 -13.29
N ASN A 112 -2.16 1.66 -12.36
CA ASN A 112 -1.11 0.80 -11.84
C ASN A 112 -1.71 -0.38 -11.08
N THR A 113 -1.84 -1.52 -11.76
CA THR A 113 -2.33 -2.77 -11.20
C THR A 113 -1.20 -3.69 -10.74
N GLY A 114 0.03 -3.22 -10.85
CA GLY A 114 1.21 -3.91 -10.37
C GLY A 114 1.24 -3.98 -8.85
N ARG A 115 2.42 -4.25 -8.33
CA ARG A 115 2.70 -4.39 -6.92
C ARG A 115 2.13 -3.25 -6.05
N ALA A 116 2.08 -2.04 -6.61
CA ALA A 116 1.59 -0.87 -5.91
C ALA A 116 0.05 -0.81 -5.84
N PHE A 117 -0.69 -1.16 -6.90
CA PHE A 117 -2.15 -0.99 -6.88
C PHE A 117 -2.88 -2.11 -6.12
N GLY A 118 -2.56 -3.38 -6.40
CA GLY A 118 -3.09 -4.49 -5.61
C GLY A 118 -2.63 -4.42 -4.15
N TRP A 119 -1.39 -4.02 -3.95
CA TRP A 119 -0.81 -3.83 -2.62
C TRP A 119 -1.26 -2.53 -1.96
N SER A 120 -1.29 -1.39 -2.66
CA SER A 120 -1.55 -0.10 -2.04
C SER A 120 -3.02 0.28 -1.98
N MET A 121 -3.86 0.03 -3.00
CA MET A 121 -5.28 0.31 -2.84
C MET A 121 -5.97 -0.72 -1.94
N TYR A 122 -5.72 -2.00 -2.14
CA TYR A 122 -6.31 -3.01 -1.29
C TYR A 122 -5.65 -3.05 0.08
N ASN A 123 -4.33 -3.14 0.17
CA ASN A 123 -3.64 -3.08 1.44
C ASN A 123 -3.61 -1.68 2.05
N GLY A 124 -3.58 -0.61 1.26
CA GLY A 124 -3.78 0.74 1.76
C GLY A 124 -5.12 0.88 2.46
N MET A 125 -6.19 0.40 1.86
CA MET A 125 -7.51 0.38 2.47
C MET A 125 -7.65 -0.59 3.63
N TYR A 126 -6.90 -1.69 3.63
CA TYR A 126 -6.93 -2.70 4.69
C TYR A 126 -5.79 -2.60 5.70
N SER A 127 -4.69 -1.93 5.43
CA SER A 127 -3.71 -1.60 6.46
C SER A 127 -4.27 -0.63 7.50
N PHE A 128 -5.31 0.11 7.16
CA PHE A 128 -6.13 0.82 8.13
C PHE A 128 -7.06 -0.09 8.93
N LEU A 129 -7.34 -1.28 8.43
CA LEU A 129 -8.16 -2.25 9.08
C LEU A 129 -7.36 -3.23 9.95
N GLY A 130 -6.02 -3.09 9.99
CA GLY A 130 -5.35 -3.87 10.99
C GLY A 130 -3.96 -4.38 10.80
N VAL A 131 -3.54 -5.04 11.82
CA VAL A 131 -2.27 -5.69 11.98
C VAL A 131 -2.28 -7.00 11.19
N GLY A 132 -1.39 -7.14 10.21
CA GLY A 132 -1.00 -8.45 9.72
C GLY A 132 -1.38 -8.82 8.30
N GLY A 133 -1.96 -7.95 7.51
CA GLY A 133 -2.24 -8.23 6.10
C GLY A 133 -3.71 -8.10 5.72
N ALA A 134 -3.97 -8.15 4.41
CA ALA A 134 -5.30 -7.92 3.86
C ALA A 134 -6.33 -9.00 4.19
N GLU A 135 -5.87 -10.21 4.53
CA GLU A 135 -6.76 -11.36 4.73
C GLU A 135 -7.36 -11.41 6.14
N ILE A 136 -6.57 -11.12 7.15
CA ILE A 136 -6.99 -11.17 8.55
C ILE A 136 -6.48 -9.93 9.27
N GLY A 137 -7.36 -9.18 9.90
CA GLY A 137 -6.97 -7.96 10.59
C GLY A 137 -7.96 -7.49 11.63
N ILE A 138 -7.55 -6.46 12.34
CA ILE A 138 -8.37 -5.71 13.30
C ILE A 138 -8.54 -4.32 12.73
N THR A 139 -9.75 -3.79 12.69
CA THR A 139 -9.99 -2.41 12.22
C THR A 139 -9.17 -1.42 13.04
N TYR A 140 -8.49 -0.52 12.37
CA TYR A 140 -7.73 0.56 13.04
C TYR A 140 -8.64 1.34 13.99
N CYS A 141 -8.15 1.63 15.17
CA CYS A 141 -8.91 2.26 16.26
C CYS A 141 -10.18 1.49 16.70
N ASP A 142 -10.25 0.17 16.44
CA ASP A 142 -11.30 -0.68 17.01
C ASP A 142 -10.93 -1.10 18.43
N ASP A 143 -11.55 -0.47 19.42
CA ASP A 143 -11.34 -0.75 20.83
C ASP A 143 -11.75 -2.18 21.25
N THR A 144 -12.48 -2.87 20.40
CA THR A 144 -12.91 -4.26 20.67
C THR A 144 -11.86 -5.30 20.29
N PHE A 145 -10.83 -4.92 19.53
CA PHE A 145 -9.83 -5.83 18.97
C PHE A 145 -10.43 -7.03 18.23
N THR A 146 -11.58 -6.82 17.60
CA THR A 146 -12.27 -7.89 16.88
C THR A 146 -11.54 -8.23 15.60
N VAL A 147 -11.03 -9.46 15.52
CA VAL A 147 -10.39 -9.97 14.30
C VAL A 147 -11.43 -10.19 13.21
N LYS A 148 -11.17 -9.67 12.04
CA LYS A 148 -12.04 -9.74 10.87
C LYS A 148 -11.34 -10.47 9.72
N ASP A 149 -12.12 -11.24 8.96
CA ASP A 149 -11.71 -11.76 7.67
C ASP A 149 -11.94 -10.68 6.61
N GLY A 150 -10.84 -10.08 6.15
CA GLY A 150 -10.88 -9.01 5.16
C GLY A 150 -11.41 -9.46 3.80
N VAL A 151 -11.13 -10.71 3.39
CA VAL A 151 -11.54 -11.25 2.08
C VAL A 151 -13.02 -11.59 2.04
N ALA A 152 -13.61 -12.00 3.16
CA ALA A 152 -15.03 -12.27 3.26
C ALA A 152 -15.91 -11.01 3.38
N GLY A 153 -15.30 -9.84 3.63
CA GLY A 153 -15.98 -8.58 3.90
C GLY A 153 -16.67 -7.95 2.68
N GLU A 154 -17.61 -7.05 2.95
CA GLU A 154 -18.33 -6.32 1.90
C GLU A 154 -17.43 -5.36 1.14
N HIS A 155 -16.43 -4.77 1.80
CA HIS A 155 -15.43 -3.90 1.18
C HIS A 155 -14.63 -4.64 0.11
N TYR A 156 -14.18 -5.88 0.41
CA TYR A 156 -13.47 -6.68 -0.57
C TYR A 156 -14.34 -7.04 -1.77
N LYS A 157 -15.59 -7.41 -1.53
CA LYS A 157 -16.54 -7.71 -2.61
C LYS A 157 -16.76 -6.51 -3.52
N LEU A 158 -16.94 -5.32 -2.92
CA LEU A 158 -17.08 -4.08 -3.65
C LEU A 158 -15.81 -3.75 -4.46
N TYR A 159 -14.65 -3.84 -3.82
CA TYR A 159 -13.36 -3.64 -4.47
C TYR A 159 -13.17 -4.62 -5.65
N ALA A 160 -13.33 -5.91 -5.42
CA ALA A 160 -13.17 -6.93 -6.46
C ALA A 160 -14.14 -6.74 -7.63
N LYS A 161 -15.39 -6.35 -7.33
CA LYS A 161 -16.38 -6.00 -8.35
C LYS A 161 -15.92 -4.80 -9.17
N THR A 162 -15.47 -3.74 -8.53
CA THR A 162 -14.97 -2.54 -9.20
C THR A 162 -13.77 -2.86 -10.10
N MET A 163 -12.82 -3.67 -9.62
CA MET A 163 -11.68 -4.11 -10.44
C MET A 163 -12.14 -4.92 -11.65
N ALA A 164 -13.11 -5.82 -11.48
CA ALA A 164 -13.65 -6.59 -12.59
C ALA A 164 -14.39 -5.71 -13.62
N ASP A 165 -15.08 -4.69 -13.16
CA ASP A 165 -15.76 -3.73 -14.03
C ASP A 165 -14.72 -2.85 -14.76
N TRP A 166 -13.69 -2.37 -14.09
CA TRP A 166 -12.59 -1.62 -14.72
C TRP A 166 -11.82 -2.45 -15.77
N TYR A 167 -11.64 -3.75 -15.53
CA TYR A 167 -11.07 -4.64 -16.53
C TYR A 167 -11.95 -4.75 -17.77
N LYS A 168 -13.26 -4.93 -17.60
CA LYS A 168 -14.23 -4.98 -18.72
C LYS A 168 -14.28 -3.67 -19.51
N GLU A 169 -14.24 -2.54 -18.80
CA GLU A 169 -14.20 -1.21 -19.40
C GLU A 169 -12.83 -0.87 -20.03
N GLY A 170 -11.82 -1.70 -19.82
CA GLY A 170 -10.48 -1.49 -20.36
C GLY A 170 -9.68 -0.40 -19.63
N TYR A 171 -10.05 -0.04 -18.41
CA TYR A 171 -9.23 0.82 -17.54
C TYR A 171 -8.05 0.05 -16.96
N ILE A 172 -8.19 -1.25 -16.85
CA ILE A 172 -7.11 -2.20 -16.60
C ILE A 172 -6.78 -2.89 -17.93
N ARG A 173 -5.52 -2.91 -18.28
CA ARG A 173 -5.07 -3.51 -19.56
C ARG A 173 -5.41 -5.01 -19.63
N SER A 174 -5.77 -5.47 -20.83
CA SER A 174 -6.27 -6.84 -21.03
C SER A 174 -5.20 -7.92 -20.83
N ASP A 175 -3.92 -7.57 -20.96
CA ASP A 175 -2.76 -8.47 -20.81
C ASP A 175 -2.13 -8.42 -19.40
N ILE A 176 -2.81 -7.80 -18.43
CA ILE A 176 -2.27 -7.58 -17.08
C ILE A 176 -1.72 -8.85 -16.42
N MET A 177 -2.28 -10.01 -16.72
CA MET A 177 -1.84 -11.30 -16.18
C MET A 177 -0.52 -11.80 -16.78
N SER A 178 -0.06 -11.22 -17.88
CA SER A 178 1.13 -11.64 -18.62
C SER A 178 2.18 -10.53 -18.76
N VAL A 179 1.80 -9.28 -18.51
CA VAL A 179 2.74 -8.16 -18.58
C VAL A 179 3.68 -8.17 -17.38
N ASP A 180 4.94 -7.86 -17.62
CA ASP A 180 5.87 -7.57 -16.55
C ASP A 180 5.56 -6.15 -16.00
N THR A 181 4.87 -6.11 -14.87
CA THR A 181 4.44 -4.85 -14.25
C THR A 181 5.60 -3.97 -13.81
N SER A 182 6.82 -4.52 -13.69
CA SER A 182 8.03 -3.72 -13.41
C SER A 182 8.42 -2.80 -14.57
N THR A 183 7.89 -3.06 -15.77
CA THR A 183 8.09 -2.20 -16.95
C THR A 183 7.12 -1.03 -17.03
N LEU A 184 6.07 -1.05 -16.23
CA LEU A 184 5.10 0.03 -16.17
C LEU A 184 5.61 1.13 -15.23
N THR A 185 5.50 2.37 -15.65
CA THR A 185 6.02 3.53 -14.91
C THR A 185 5.01 4.68 -14.89
N MET A 186 5.17 5.59 -13.94
CA MET A 186 4.54 6.91 -14.01
C MET A 186 5.01 7.66 -15.28
N PRO A 187 4.29 8.70 -15.72
CA PRO A 187 4.72 9.57 -16.81
C PRO A 187 6.15 10.08 -16.57
N LYS A 188 6.93 10.16 -17.64
CA LYS A 188 8.27 10.74 -17.63
C LYS A 188 8.39 11.69 -18.80
N ASN A 189 9.05 12.84 -18.57
CA ASN A 189 9.28 13.86 -19.59
C ASN A 189 7.99 14.36 -20.26
N GLY A 190 6.87 14.35 -19.57
CA GLY A 190 5.58 14.82 -20.06
C GLY A 190 4.87 13.91 -21.07
N GLU A 191 5.27 12.64 -21.16
CA GLU A 191 4.68 11.70 -22.11
C GLU A 191 3.85 10.61 -21.44
N ILE A 192 2.66 10.32 -22.02
CA ILE A 192 1.81 9.19 -21.67
C ILE A 192 1.90 8.19 -22.81
N THR A 193 2.43 7.01 -22.53
CA THR A 193 2.62 5.92 -23.48
C THR A 193 1.82 4.68 -23.08
N ASP A 194 1.84 3.63 -23.87
CA ASP A 194 1.19 2.35 -23.56
C ASP A 194 1.81 1.60 -22.36
N THR A 195 2.98 2.04 -21.89
CA THR A 195 3.64 1.53 -20.68
C THR A 195 3.52 2.49 -19.48
N THR A 196 2.80 3.60 -19.65
CA THR A 196 2.65 4.63 -18.62
C THR A 196 1.29 4.50 -17.96
N TYR A 197 1.25 4.29 -16.65
CA TYR A 197 0.02 4.39 -15.89
C TYR A 197 -0.25 5.83 -15.45
N VAL A 198 -1.49 6.26 -15.56
CA VAL A 198 -1.91 7.65 -15.25
C VAL A 198 -2.57 7.81 -13.88
N PHE A 199 -2.78 6.69 -13.20
CA PHE A 199 -3.35 6.64 -11.86
C PHE A 199 -2.54 5.65 -11.02
N SER A 200 -2.01 6.13 -9.93
CA SER A 200 -1.25 5.31 -8.98
C SER A 200 -1.66 5.62 -7.54
N CYS A 201 -1.56 4.60 -6.69
CA CYS A 201 -1.64 4.75 -5.24
C CYS A 201 -0.24 4.50 -4.69
N ASP A 202 0.54 5.54 -4.60
CA ASP A 202 1.94 5.46 -4.23
C ASP A 202 2.19 5.91 -2.79
N PRO A 203 3.06 5.20 -2.07
CA PRO A 203 3.55 5.64 -0.79
C PRO A 203 4.66 6.67 -0.96
N TYR A 204 4.55 7.79 -0.28
CA TYR A 204 5.62 8.76 -0.16
C TYR A 204 6.00 8.94 1.31
N LEU A 205 7.29 8.77 1.60
CA LEU A 205 7.80 8.92 2.96
C LEU A 205 7.87 10.39 3.38
N THR A 206 8.16 11.27 2.42
CA THR A 206 8.33 12.70 2.67
C THR A 206 7.69 13.53 1.56
N GLU A 207 7.45 14.80 1.86
CA GLU A 207 7.01 15.78 0.88
C GLU A 207 8.04 15.96 -0.26
N ALA A 208 9.33 15.87 0.07
CA ALA A 208 10.40 15.94 -0.91
C ALA A 208 10.40 14.74 -1.89
N ASP A 209 10.06 13.54 -1.45
CA ASP A 209 9.92 12.36 -2.33
C ASP A 209 8.74 12.55 -3.29
N GLN A 210 7.63 13.11 -2.82
CA GLN A 210 6.48 13.46 -3.64
C GLN A 210 6.83 14.51 -4.68
N GLU A 211 7.50 15.60 -4.28
CA GLU A 211 7.96 16.66 -5.20
C GLU A 211 8.92 16.11 -6.26
N ALA A 212 9.83 15.21 -5.88
CA ALA A 212 10.74 14.58 -6.81
C ALA A 212 10.00 13.71 -7.84
N ALA A 213 8.99 12.95 -7.42
CA ALA A 213 8.19 12.13 -8.32
C ALA A 213 7.39 13.00 -9.31
N ILE A 214 6.83 14.11 -8.87
CA ILE A 214 6.13 15.09 -9.72
C ILE A 214 7.10 15.73 -10.72
N ALA A 215 8.29 16.11 -10.27
CA ALA A 215 9.31 16.70 -11.14
C ALA A 215 9.77 15.71 -12.23
N ASP A 216 9.97 14.45 -11.87
CA ASP A 216 10.36 13.38 -12.81
C ASP A 216 9.28 13.11 -13.88
N ALA A 217 8.02 13.31 -13.54
CA ALA A 217 6.92 13.13 -14.49
C ALA A 217 6.99 14.11 -15.67
N GLY A 218 7.55 15.31 -15.48
CA GLY A 218 7.68 16.35 -16.51
C GLY A 218 6.32 16.89 -16.99
N MET A 219 5.28 16.71 -16.19
CA MET A 219 3.92 17.19 -16.41
C MET A 219 3.26 17.47 -15.05
N ASP A 220 2.17 18.24 -15.06
CA ASP A 220 1.43 18.52 -13.85
C ASP A 220 0.78 17.25 -13.29
N MET A 221 1.12 16.95 -12.03
CA MET A 221 0.56 15.83 -11.26
C MET A 221 -0.04 16.36 -9.97
N THR A 222 -1.16 15.77 -9.57
CA THR A 222 -1.81 16.07 -8.30
C THR A 222 -1.69 14.87 -7.37
N TYR A 223 -1.27 15.11 -6.13
CA TYR A 223 -1.25 14.11 -5.08
C TYR A 223 -2.42 14.33 -4.13
N LEU A 224 -3.23 13.29 -3.95
CA LEU A 224 -4.42 13.28 -3.10
C LEU A 224 -4.18 12.29 -1.95
N PRO A 225 -3.90 12.77 -0.74
CA PRO A 225 -3.53 11.89 0.37
C PRO A 225 -4.72 11.04 0.82
N ILE A 226 -4.50 9.72 0.90
CA ILE A 226 -5.41 8.80 1.60
C ILE A 226 -5.12 8.86 3.10
N GLU A 227 -3.86 8.99 3.48
CA GLU A 227 -3.41 9.09 4.88
C GLU A 227 -2.81 10.48 5.15
N GLU A 228 -3.28 11.14 6.20
CA GLU A 228 -2.70 12.43 6.62
C GLU A 228 -1.47 12.24 7.52
N ASN A 229 -1.45 11.16 8.28
CA ASN A 229 -0.45 10.93 9.29
C ASN A 229 0.49 9.80 8.89
N ALA A 230 1.78 10.03 9.06
CA ALA A 230 2.75 8.94 9.06
C ALA A 230 2.61 8.15 10.35
N TYR A 231 2.55 6.83 10.25
CA TYR A 231 2.59 5.93 11.40
C TYR A 231 4.03 5.55 11.68
N LEU A 232 4.39 5.46 12.96
CA LEU A 232 5.62 4.79 13.33
C LEU A 232 5.32 3.28 13.38
N ILE A 233 5.79 2.55 12.38
CA ILE A 233 5.76 1.09 12.40
C ILE A 233 7.05 0.63 13.08
N LEU A 234 6.89 0.09 14.27
CA LEU A 234 7.97 -0.60 14.95
C LEU A 234 7.87 -2.08 14.59
N GLY A 235 8.70 -2.51 13.66
CA GLY A 235 8.72 -3.90 13.20
C GLY A 235 9.61 -4.07 11.97
N GLY A 236 9.86 -5.29 11.58
CA GLY A 236 10.67 -5.60 10.40
C GLY A 236 9.98 -6.59 9.49
N ASP A 237 9.98 -6.30 8.20
CA ASP A 237 9.49 -7.21 7.17
C ASP A 237 10.42 -8.39 6.93
N THR A 238 11.65 -8.30 7.43
CA THR A 238 12.70 -9.30 7.24
C THR A 238 13.25 -9.79 8.56
N SER A 239 13.75 -11.01 8.56
CA SER A 239 14.34 -11.64 9.72
C SER A 239 15.66 -12.31 9.35
N TYR A 240 16.59 -12.32 10.27
CA TYR A 240 17.87 -12.99 10.13
C TYR A 240 17.85 -14.29 10.92
N ALA A 241 18.17 -15.40 10.27
CA ALA A 241 18.21 -16.71 10.91
C ALA A 241 19.42 -17.51 10.42
N ILE A 242 19.87 -18.44 11.23
CA ILE A 242 20.98 -19.34 10.88
C ILE A 242 20.40 -20.73 10.62
N PRO A 243 20.52 -21.28 9.41
CA PRO A 243 20.11 -22.66 9.15
C PRO A 243 21.12 -23.66 9.74
N TYR A 244 20.64 -24.82 10.14
CA TYR A 244 21.49 -25.90 10.65
C TYR A 244 22.56 -26.40 9.67
N CYS A 245 22.38 -26.12 8.39
CA CYS A 245 23.33 -26.50 7.34
C CYS A 245 24.33 -25.39 6.99
N ALA A 246 24.38 -24.30 7.76
CA ALA A 246 25.42 -23.30 7.60
C ALA A 246 26.74 -23.88 8.10
N ASP A 247 27.75 -23.83 7.24
CA ASP A 247 29.13 -24.19 7.62
C ASP A 247 29.63 -23.13 8.63
N GLU A 248 30.36 -23.60 9.62
CA GLU A 248 31.02 -22.75 10.64
C GLU A 248 32.09 -21.83 10.05
#